data_ff1ec0672d2d91f416ccc065b72d8715
#
_entry.id   ff1ec0672d2d91f416ccc065b72d8715
#
_cell.length_a   1.000
_cell.length_b   1.000
_cell.length_c   1.000
_cell.angle_alpha   90.00
_cell.angle_beta   90.00
_cell.angle_gamma   90.00
#
_symmetry.space_group_name_H-M   'P 1'
#
loop_
_entity.id
_entity.type
_entity.pdbx_description
1 polymer ?
#
loop_
_entity_poly.entity_id
_entity_poly.type
_entity_poly.pdbx_seq_one_letter_code
_entity_poly.pdbx_strand_id
1 'polypeptide(L)'
;MNIAETYTDVYGILLGGDVEGIAGGIGDIHLVPETLIFDLGYSDISSVQVMSFSGRGMDTDKNDFRLLELSDATYYGGRLTATFFDRRFEFYGGWYTGASRLESIRDNDGNVIIEAQDSSRDWHETMLVGIRLDLTDDYADPRKGVRFDITRSSSPQQDSGPDFYVMDYNLSAYIPVGKRSTWAFNFLQSDSVVRKIGETDPVELQNQNGINCADPSLTTQEQEYCLEVINNAIAHNTYGTATSLGGFSRLRSYPQGRYNGAHTQFIGTELRWNVTDENTPFDIFIMKDIRTAIQVAAFFELGSIADHHNEVGDTWRETYGVGVRMVTASGVVFRADFAYGDEGFQPQIFIGYPWEI
;
A
#
# COMPACT_ATOMS: atom_id res chain seq x y z
N MET A 1 -20.30 -26.30 25.68
CA MET A 1 -19.13 -25.73 24.99
C MET A 1 -19.70 -24.97 23.81
N ASN A 2 -19.98 -23.68 23.97
CA ASN A 2 -20.44 -22.83 22.86
C ASN A 2 -19.22 -22.61 22.00
N ILE A 3 -19.25 -23.14 20.79
CA ILE A 3 -18.34 -22.73 19.71
C ILE A 3 -18.79 -21.32 19.38
N ALA A 4 -18.03 -20.33 19.82
CA ALA A 4 -18.20 -18.97 19.34
C ALA A 4 -18.08 -19.02 17.81
N GLU A 5 -19.04 -18.41 17.13
CA GLU A 5 -18.97 -18.23 15.68
C GLU A 5 -17.69 -17.45 15.37
N THR A 6 -16.66 -18.16 14.96
CA THR A 6 -15.42 -17.56 14.49
C THR A 6 -15.68 -17.17 13.05
N TYR A 7 -15.80 -15.88 12.78
CA TYR A 7 -15.80 -15.35 11.42
C TYR A 7 -14.36 -15.44 10.91
N THR A 8 -14.12 -16.35 9.98
CA THR A 8 -12.84 -16.47 9.29
C THR A 8 -13.05 -15.94 7.88
N ASP A 9 -12.39 -14.87 7.54
CA ASP A 9 -12.42 -14.30 6.20
C ASP A 9 -11.49 -15.10 5.27
N VAL A 10 -12.07 -15.72 4.25
CA VAL A 10 -11.31 -16.40 3.19
C VAL A 10 -11.56 -15.66 1.89
N TYR A 11 -10.50 -15.21 1.26
CA TYR A 11 -10.57 -14.56 -0.04
C TYR A 11 -9.52 -15.14 -0.98
N GLY A 12 -9.85 -15.16 -2.25
CA GLY A 12 -8.95 -15.58 -3.31
C GLY A 12 -9.33 -14.86 -4.60
N ILE A 13 -8.33 -14.47 -5.35
CA ILE A 13 -8.48 -13.80 -6.64
C ILE A 13 -7.67 -14.56 -7.67
N LEU A 14 -8.31 -14.87 -8.80
CA LEU A 14 -7.63 -15.33 -10.00
C LEU A 14 -7.34 -14.08 -10.84
N LEU A 15 -6.07 -13.85 -11.13
CA LEU A 15 -5.61 -12.71 -11.91
C LEU A 15 -5.38 -13.14 -13.36
N GLY A 16 -5.80 -12.32 -14.31
CA GLY A 16 -5.62 -12.57 -15.74
C GLY A 16 -5.53 -11.24 -16.51
N GLY A 17 -4.94 -11.27 -17.70
CA GLY A 17 -4.60 -10.09 -18.51
C GLY A 17 -3.14 -9.70 -18.30
N ASP A 18 -2.87 -8.44 -17.99
CA ASP A 18 -1.49 -7.95 -17.74
C ASP A 18 -0.89 -8.45 -16.42
N VAL A 19 -1.68 -9.10 -15.58
CA VAL A 19 -1.26 -9.81 -14.37
C VAL A 19 -1.81 -11.22 -14.42
N GLU A 20 -0.94 -12.21 -14.44
CA GLU A 20 -1.33 -13.62 -14.43
C GLU A 20 -0.89 -14.30 -13.14
N GLY A 21 -1.82 -14.92 -12.43
CA GLY A 21 -1.49 -15.61 -11.19
C GLY A 21 -2.69 -15.85 -10.28
N ILE A 22 -2.39 -16.29 -9.08
CA ILE A 22 -3.35 -16.48 -8.00
C ILE A 22 -2.89 -15.71 -6.76
N ALA A 23 -3.84 -15.12 -6.06
CA ALA A 23 -3.60 -14.53 -4.75
C ALA A 23 -4.73 -14.93 -3.81
N GLY A 24 -4.43 -15.11 -2.55
CA GLY A 24 -5.44 -15.45 -1.56
C GLY A 24 -4.95 -15.26 -0.15
N GLY A 25 -5.89 -15.23 0.77
CA GLY A 25 -5.58 -15.12 2.18
C GLY A 25 -6.70 -15.66 3.04
N ILE A 26 -6.35 -15.91 4.28
CA ILE A 26 -7.27 -16.26 5.34
C ILE A 26 -6.98 -15.28 6.48
N GLY A 27 -7.96 -14.47 6.82
CA GLY A 27 -7.85 -13.48 7.87
C GLY A 27 -8.80 -13.75 9.01
N ASP A 28 -8.57 -13.04 10.12
CA ASP A 28 -9.39 -13.05 11.31
C ASP A 28 -9.62 -14.47 11.91
N ILE A 29 -8.59 -15.33 11.81
CA ILE A 29 -8.63 -16.67 12.43
C ILE A 29 -8.45 -16.52 13.93
N HIS A 30 -9.51 -16.68 14.69
CA HIS A 30 -9.46 -16.62 16.15
C HIS A 30 -8.85 -17.90 16.73
N LEU A 31 -7.54 -17.92 16.98
CA LEU A 31 -6.85 -19.03 17.66
C LEU A 31 -7.30 -19.15 19.12
N VAL A 32 -7.52 -18.00 19.77
CA VAL A 32 -8.17 -17.88 21.06
C VAL A 32 -9.26 -16.82 20.91
N PRO A 33 -10.53 -17.13 21.19
CA PRO A 33 -11.63 -16.17 21.04
C PRO A 33 -11.31 -14.82 21.68
N GLU A 34 -11.52 -13.75 20.92
CA GLU A 34 -11.36 -12.34 21.34
C GLU A 34 -9.97 -11.95 21.87
N THR A 35 -8.96 -12.84 21.77
CA THR A 35 -7.64 -12.58 22.35
C THR A 35 -6.50 -12.77 21.36
N LEU A 36 -6.56 -13.80 20.51
CA LEU A 36 -5.46 -14.11 19.60
C LEU A 36 -5.98 -14.40 18.20
N ILE A 37 -5.60 -13.56 17.26
CA ILE A 37 -6.03 -13.58 15.86
C ILE A 37 -4.83 -13.87 14.99
N PHE A 38 -5.03 -14.68 13.96
CA PHE A 38 -4.01 -15.02 12.97
C PHE A 38 -4.49 -14.73 11.56
N ASP A 39 -3.64 -14.08 10.77
CA ASP A 39 -3.84 -13.81 9.36
C ASP A 39 -2.76 -14.48 8.53
N LEU A 40 -3.09 -15.01 7.37
CA LEU A 40 -2.19 -15.65 6.43
C LEU A 40 -2.47 -15.17 5.01
N GLY A 41 -1.44 -14.86 4.25
CA GLY A 41 -1.53 -14.50 2.84
C GLY A 41 -0.56 -15.29 1.98
N TYR A 42 -0.96 -15.54 0.75
CA TYR A 42 -0.15 -16.17 -0.29
C TYR A 42 -0.50 -15.59 -1.65
N SER A 43 0.51 -15.34 -2.48
CA SER A 43 0.33 -15.08 -3.91
C SER A 43 1.43 -15.77 -4.70
N ASP A 44 1.07 -16.17 -5.91
CA ASP A 44 1.96 -16.73 -6.91
C ASP A 44 1.57 -16.13 -8.27
N ILE A 45 2.41 -15.25 -8.75
CA ILE A 45 2.15 -14.42 -9.92
C ILE A 45 3.21 -14.74 -10.96
N SER A 46 2.78 -15.32 -12.07
CA SER A 46 3.69 -15.73 -13.17
C SER A 46 4.23 -14.53 -13.94
N SER A 47 3.43 -13.46 -14.08
CA SER A 47 3.85 -12.22 -14.73
C SER A 47 3.08 -11.04 -14.16
N VAL A 48 3.77 -9.92 -13.91
CA VAL A 48 3.19 -8.65 -13.50
C VAL A 48 4.02 -7.48 -14.00
N GLN A 49 3.36 -6.42 -14.46
CA GLN A 49 4.01 -5.15 -14.79
C GLN A 49 3.87 -4.17 -13.62
N VAL A 50 4.99 -3.62 -13.19
CA VAL A 50 5.07 -2.64 -12.10
C VAL A 50 5.61 -1.33 -12.64
N MET A 51 4.92 -0.22 -12.32
CA MET A 51 5.41 1.12 -12.66
C MET A 51 6.58 1.50 -11.74
N SER A 52 7.71 1.87 -12.34
CA SER A 52 8.86 2.46 -11.66
C SER A 52 9.03 3.90 -12.14
N PHE A 53 8.68 4.86 -11.31
CA PHE A 53 8.84 6.28 -11.61
C PHE A 53 10.31 6.69 -11.45
N SER A 54 10.79 7.53 -12.38
CA SER A 54 12.16 8.01 -12.35
C SER A 54 12.34 9.04 -11.24
N GLY A 55 13.39 8.86 -10.45
CA GLY A 55 13.72 9.72 -9.32
C GLY A 55 12.88 9.45 -8.07
N ARG A 56 13.19 10.17 -7.01
CA ARG A 56 12.58 10.07 -5.67
C ARG A 56 12.17 11.47 -5.18
N GLY A 57 11.28 11.52 -4.19
CA GLY A 57 10.72 12.78 -3.68
C GLY A 57 9.50 13.25 -4.46
N MET A 58 9.13 14.51 -4.31
CA MET A 58 7.89 15.08 -4.84
C MET A 58 8.06 15.80 -6.20
N ASP A 59 9.30 16.07 -6.64
CA ASP A 59 9.60 16.85 -7.84
C ASP A 59 9.99 15.97 -9.04
N THR A 60 9.20 14.90 -9.25
CA THR A 60 9.39 13.95 -10.34
C THR A 60 8.32 14.12 -11.42
N ASP A 61 8.66 13.89 -12.71
CA ASP A 61 7.70 13.99 -13.81
C ASP A 61 6.77 12.76 -13.81
N LYS A 62 5.48 13.02 -14.02
CA LYS A 62 4.46 11.95 -14.09
C LYS A 62 4.59 11.04 -15.31
N ASN A 63 5.18 11.55 -16.39
CA ASN A 63 5.36 10.82 -17.63
C ASN A 63 6.71 10.08 -17.67
N ASP A 64 7.56 10.33 -16.68
CA ASP A 64 8.87 9.70 -16.59
C ASP A 64 8.80 8.48 -15.69
N PHE A 65 8.32 7.39 -16.25
CA PHE A 65 8.25 6.07 -15.61
C PHE A 65 8.63 4.97 -16.60
N ARG A 66 9.01 3.84 -16.06
CA ARG A 66 9.27 2.60 -16.80
C ARG A 66 8.36 1.52 -16.28
N LEU A 67 7.99 0.60 -17.16
CA LEU A 67 7.30 -0.60 -16.76
C LEU A 67 8.34 -1.72 -16.56
N LEU A 68 8.42 -2.21 -15.34
CA LEU A 68 9.22 -3.38 -15.01
C LEU A 68 8.33 -4.61 -15.12
N GLU A 69 8.65 -5.51 -16.03
CA GLU A 69 8.00 -6.80 -16.12
C GLU A 69 8.71 -7.76 -15.18
N LEU A 70 7.96 -8.27 -14.21
CA LEU A 70 8.45 -9.23 -13.22
C LEU A 70 7.79 -10.58 -13.44
N SER A 71 8.57 -11.64 -13.29
CA SER A 71 8.08 -13.01 -13.31
C SER A 71 8.40 -13.76 -12.03
N ASP A 72 7.84 -14.97 -11.89
CA ASP A 72 8.05 -15.86 -10.75
C ASP A 72 7.83 -15.12 -9.40
N ALA A 73 6.89 -14.17 -9.35
CA ALA A 73 6.64 -13.36 -8.20
C ALA A 73 5.80 -14.13 -7.17
N THR A 74 6.49 -14.70 -6.19
CA THR A 74 5.84 -15.41 -5.09
C THR A 74 5.92 -14.55 -3.83
N TYR A 75 4.81 -14.44 -3.10
CA TYR A 75 4.75 -13.74 -1.83
C TYR A 75 3.92 -14.52 -0.84
N TYR A 76 4.40 -14.69 0.39
CA TYR A 76 3.65 -15.32 1.46
C TYR A 76 4.08 -14.81 2.82
N GLY A 77 3.17 -14.92 3.77
CA GLY A 77 3.45 -14.50 5.13
C GLY A 77 2.22 -14.54 6.01
N GLY A 78 2.42 -14.19 7.27
CA GLY A 78 1.35 -14.18 8.24
C GLY A 78 1.59 -13.19 9.36
N ARG A 79 0.49 -12.82 10.04
CA ARG A 79 0.48 -11.91 11.18
C ARG A 79 -0.27 -12.56 12.33
N LEU A 80 0.28 -12.45 13.52
CA LEU A 80 -0.37 -12.80 14.77
C LEU A 80 -0.70 -11.53 15.55
N THR A 81 -1.94 -11.37 15.97
CA THR A 81 -2.42 -10.21 16.72
C THR A 81 -2.96 -10.66 18.06
N ALA A 82 -2.40 -10.15 19.14
CA ALA A 82 -2.95 -10.30 20.49
C ALA A 82 -3.80 -9.06 20.82
N THR A 83 -5.05 -9.29 21.19
CA THR A 83 -6.01 -8.23 21.48
C THR A 83 -6.36 -8.21 22.98
N PHE A 84 -6.59 -7.01 23.51
CA PHE A 84 -6.91 -6.76 24.90
C PHE A 84 -8.01 -5.72 25.00
N PHE A 85 -8.86 -5.82 26.04
CA PHE A 85 -9.90 -4.85 26.35
C PHE A 85 -10.89 -4.62 25.17
N ASP A 86 -11.45 -5.69 24.64
CA ASP A 86 -12.37 -5.67 23.50
C ASP A 86 -11.73 -4.97 22.27
N ARG A 87 -10.52 -5.40 21.90
CA ARG A 87 -9.71 -4.86 20.79
C ARG A 87 -9.29 -3.38 20.93
N ARG A 88 -9.40 -2.79 22.12
CA ARG A 88 -8.94 -1.42 22.35
C ARG A 88 -7.42 -1.27 22.36
N PHE A 89 -6.72 -2.36 22.68
CA PHE A 89 -5.28 -2.43 22.58
C PHE A 89 -4.90 -3.72 21.86
N GLU A 90 -4.09 -3.58 20.82
CA GLU A 90 -3.57 -4.69 20.05
C GLU A 90 -2.04 -4.63 20.01
N PHE A 91 -1.43 -5.79 20.15
CA PHE A 91 -0.02 -6.01 19.85
C PHE A 91 0.06 -7.04 18.74
N TYR A 92 0.77 -6.74 17.67
CA TYR A 92 0.87 -7.66 16.53
C TYR A 92 2.31 -7.82 16.07
N GLY A 93 2.59 -9.01 15.54
CA GLY A 93 3.83 -9.34 14.87
C GLY A 93 3.56 -10.18 13.65
N GLY A 94 4.34 -9.97 12.60
CA GLY A 94 4.19 -10.68 11.34
C GLY A 94 5.54 -10.93 10.70
N TRP A 95 5.54 -11.88 9.79
CA TRP A 95 6.66 -12.18 8.94
C TRP A 95 6.15 -12.44 7.53
N TYR A 96 6.78 -11.80 6.58
CA TYR A 96 6.44 -11.86 5.17
C TYR A 96 7.71 -12.06 4.37
N THR A 97 7.63 -12.89 3.35
CA THR A 97 8.73 -13.07 2.39
C THR A 97 8.17 -13.14 1.00
N GLY A 98 8.96 -12.71 0.05
CA GLY A 98 8.63 -12.74 -1.34
C GLY A 98 9.88 -12.78 -2.20
N ALA A 99 9.71 -13.17 -3.44
CA ALA A 99 10.77 -13.12 -4.43
C ALA A 99 10.16 -12.89 -5.80
N SER A 100 10.89 -12.19 -6.63
CA SER A 100 10.55 -11.98 -8.04
C SER A 100 11.80 -11.97 -8.90
N ARG A 101 11.60 -11.99 -10.20
CA ARG A 101 12.68 -11.92 -11.20
C ARG A 101 12.35 -10.84 -12.21
N LEU A 102 13.32 -10.01 -12.57
CA LEU A 102 13.16 -9.06 -13.66
C LEU A 102 13.22 -9.79 -15.00
N GLU A 103 12.21 -9.60 -15.85
CA GLU A 103 12.15 -10.12 -17.21
C GLU A 103 12.51 -9.07 -18.26
N SER A 104 11.94 -7.87 -18.13
CA SER A 104 12.22 -6.79 -19.07
C SER A 104 11.99 -5.42 -18.44
N ILE A 105 12.66 -4.43 -19.00
CA ILE A 105 12.36 -3.00 -18.79
C ILE A 105 11.67 -2.49 -20.06
N ARG A 106 10.53 -1.82 -19.89
CA ARG A 106 9.74 -1.27 -20.99
C ARG A 106 9.57 0.24 -20.82
N ASP A 107 9.37 0.93 -21.95
CA ASP A 107 9.01 2.35 -21.93
C ASP A 107 7.55 2.54 -21.43
N ASN A 108 7.13 3.79 -21.34
CA ASN A 108 5.78 4.17 -20.92
C ASN A 108 4.68 3.78 -21.93
N ASP A 109 5.04 3.43 -23.16
CA ASP A 109 4.15 2.93 -24.21
C ASP A 109 4.09 1.39 -24.22
N GLY A 110 4.89 0.72 -23.36
CA GLY A 110 4.96 -0.73 -23.24
C GLY A 110 5.93 -1.43 -24.19
N ASN A 111 6.74 -0.68 -24.97
CA ASN A 111 7.75 -1.29 -25.83
C ASN A 111 8.93 -1.76 -25.00
N VAL A 112 9.47 -2.94 -25.32
CA VAL A 112 10.65 -3.49 -24.64
C VAL A 112 11.87 -2.63 -24.97
N ILE A 113 12.51 -2.09 -23.94
CA ILE A 113 13.80 -1.40 -24.01
C ILE A 113 14.92 -2.44 -23.93
N ILE A 114 14.86 -3.28 -22.90
CA ILE A 114 15.87 -4.32 -22.66
C ILE A 114 15.22 -5.55 -22.04
N GLU A 115 15.59 -6.73 -22.52
CA GLU A 115 15.25 -8.02 -21.91
C GLU A 115 16.36 -8.44 -20.96
N ALA A 116 15.98 -8.87 -19.76
CA ALA A 116 16.93 -9.42 -18.80
C ALA A 116 17.37 -10.82 -19.23
N GLN A 117 18.66 -11.09 -19.13
CA GLN A 117 19.26 -12.37 -19.43
C GLN A 117 19.83 -12.97 -18.15
N ASP A 118 19.32 -14.16 -17.77
CA ASP A 118 19.77 -14.87 -16.56
C ASP A 118 19.67 -14.02 -15.28
N SER A 119 18.61 -13.17 -15.17
CA SER A 119 18.37 -12.38 -13.95
C SER A 119 18.23 -13.29 -12.73
N SER A 120 18.87 -12.91 -11.63
CA SER A 120 18.71 -13.61 -10.36
C SER A 120 17.31 -13.35 -9.79
N ARG A 121 16.82 -14.31 -9.01
CA ARG A 121 15.60 -14.12 -8.24
C ARG A 121 15.94 -13.27 -7.02
N ASP A 122 15.33 -12.10 -6.94
CA ASP A 122 15.53 -11.17 -5.83
C ASP A 122 14.56 -11.49 -4.68
N TRP A 123 15.11 -11.74 -3.49
CA TRP A 123 14.36 -12.11 -2.30
C TRP A 123 14.19 -10.91 -1.38
N HIS A 124 12.98 -10.78 -0.84
CA HIS A 124 12.73 -9.81 0.22
C HIS A 124 12.11 -10.51 1.41
N GLU A 125 12.50 -10.07 2.59
CA GLU A 125 11.96 -10.49 3.85
C GLU A 125 11.57 -9.27 4.66
N THR A 126 10.40 -9.30 5.28
CA THR A 126 9.93 -8.22 6.13
C THR A 126 9.38 -8.81 7.44
N MET A 127 9.93 -8.34 8.54
CA MET A 127 9.44 -8.61 9.89
C MET A 127 8.67 -7.40 10.39
N LEU A 128 7.41 -7.61 10.71
CA LEU A 128 6.48 -6.58 11.19
C LEU A 128 6.27 -6.73 12.70
N VAL A 129 6.36 -5.63 13.43
CA VAL A 129 5.94 -5.55 14.85
C VAL A 129 5.20 -4.23 15.03
N GLY A 130 4.07 -4.26 15.72
CA GLY A 130 3.33 -3.02 15.96
C GLY A 130 2.40 -3.10 17.15
N ILE A 131 1.92 -1.92 17.52
CA ILE A 131 0.90 -1.71 18.54
C ILE A 131 -0.20 -0.83 17.96
N ARG A 132 -1.45 -1.12 18.35
CA ARG A 132 -2.61 -0.30 18.05
C ARG A 132 -3.34 0.06 19.34
N LEU A 133 -3.69 1.31 19.47
CA LEU A 133 -4.64 1.80 20.46
C LEU A 133 -5.88 2.28 19.71
N ASP A 134 -6.99 1.57 19.90
CA ASP A 134 -8.28 1.91 19.29
C ASP A 134 -9.29 2.35 20.37
N LEU A 135 -9.57 3.63 20.38
CA LEU A 135 -10.55 4.26 21.27
C LEU A 135 -11.76 4.77 20.46
N THR A 136 -12.03 4.14 19.33
CA THR A 136 -13.20 4.41 18.51
C THR A 136 -14.46 3.74 19.06
N ASP A 137 -15.60 4.16 18.57
CA ASP A 137 -16.91 3.59 18.91
C ASP A 137 -17.19 2.28 18.14
N ASP A 138 -16.61 2.13 16.95
CA ASP A 138 -16.75 0.93 16.12
C ASP A 138 -15.41 0.64 15.42
N TYR A 139 -15.01 -0.63 15.39
CA TYR A 139 -13.73 -1.04 14.79
C TYR A 139 -13.75 -0.94 13.26
N ALA A 140 -14.84 -1.31 12.63
CA ALA A 140 -14.98 -1.39 11.17
C ALA A 140 -15.49 -0.09 10.53
N ASP A 141 -16.45 0.62 11.15
CA ASP A 141 -17.00 1.91 10.67
C ASP A 141 -16.93 2.98 11.77
N PRO A 142 -15.74 3.44 12.13
CA PRO A 142 -15.55 4.39 13.22
C PRO A 142 -16.20 5.75 12.91
N ARG A 143 -17.06 6.20 13.81
CA ARG A 143 -17.76 7.50 13.72
C ARG A 143 -17.33 8.48 14.79
N LYS A 144 -16.71 7.97 15.87
CA LYS A 144 -16.24 8.78 16.99
C LYS A 144 -15.02 8.16 17.63
N GLY A 145 -14.07 8.99 18.05
CA GLY A 145 -12.91 8.54 18.81
C GLY A 145 -11.60 8.72 18.06
N VAL A 146 -10.58 8.03 18.50
CA VAL A 146 -9.23 8.09 17.94
C VAL A 146 -8.64 6.69 17.84
N ARG A 147 -7.84 6.47 16.81
CA ARG A 147 -7.03 5.25 16.59
C ARG A 147 -5.60 5.67 16.38
N PHE A 148 -4.67 5.01 17.03
CA PHE A 148 -3.26 5.27 16.91
C PHE A 148 -2.51 3.97 16.70
N ASP A 149 -1.71 3.90 15.64
CA ASP A 149 -0.86 2.77 15.29
C ASP A 149 0.60 3.19 15.27
N ILE A 150 1.46 2.36 15.85
CA ILE A 150 2.91 2.43 15.68
C ILE A 150 3.34 1.09 15.12
N THR A 151 3.99 1.11 13.96
CA THR A 151 4.45 -0.09 13.29
C THR A 151 5.93 0.03 12.95
N ARG A 152 6.67 -1.03 13.19
CA ARG A 152 8.03 -1.20 12.71
C ARG A 152 8.07 -2.37 11.73
N SER A 153 8.41 -2.07 10.49
CA SER A 153 8.70 -3.06 9.44
C SER A 153 10.21 -3.13 9.25
N SER A 154 10.82 -4.28 9.48
CA SER A 154 12.27 -4.48 9.37
C SER A 154 12.55 -5.42 8.22
N SER A 155 13.38 -4.99 7.28
CA SER A 155 13.88 -5.79 6.15
C SER A 155 15.36 -6.05 6.38
N PRO A 156 15.73 -7.27 6.84
CA PRO A 156 17.12 -7.65 6.99
C PRO A 156 17.79 -7.70 5.63
N GLN A 157 19.11 -7.52 5.61
CA GLN A 157 19.85 -7.60 4.36
C GLN A 157 19.68 -8.98 3.72
N GLN A 158 19.29 -8.98 2.46
CA GLN A 158 19.26 -10.16 1.60
C GLN A 158 19.86 -9.77 0.26
N ASP A 159 20.64 -10.67 -0.33
CA ASP A 159 21.32 -10.46 -1.62
C ASP A 159 21.97 -9.06 -1.70
N SER A 160 21.55 -8.23 -2.64
CA SER A 160 22.05 -6.87 -2.85
C SER A 160 21.30 -5.81 -2.07
N GLY A 161 20.19 -6.15 -1.43
CA GLY A 161 19.32 -5.21 -0.73
C GLY A 161 19.95 -4.63 0.54
N PRO A 162 19.41 -3.51 1.05
CA PRO A 162 19.88 -2.90 2.29
C PRO A 162 19.31 -3.64 3.52
N ASP A 163 19.99 -3.51 4.66
CA ASP A 163 19.40 -3.78 5.96
C ASP A 163 18.79 -2.48 6.49
N PHE A 164 17.45 -2.41 6.52
CA PHE A 164 16.75 -1.21 6.97
C PHE A 164 15.47 -1.54 7.73
N TYR A 165 14.91 -0.55 8.37
CA TYR A 165 13.56 -0.63 8.92
C TYR A 165 12.79 0.66 8.67
N VAL A 166 11.47 0.54 8.64
CA VAL A 166 10.54 1.65 8.53
C VAL A 166 9.74 1.76 9.83
N MET A 167 9.62 2.97 10.35
CA MET A 167 8.75 3.30 11.47
C MET A 167 7.58 4.12 10.97
N ASP A 168 6.38 3.58 11.13
CA ASP A 168 5.14 4.26 10.80
C ASP A 168 4.41 4.69 12.09
N TYR A 169 4.02 5.95 12.12
CA TYR A 169 3.16 6.54 13.14
C TYR A 169 1.88 7.01 12.47
N ASN A 170 0.78 6.30 12.65
CA ASN A 170 -0.49 6.57 12.00
C ASN A 170 -1.55 6.94 13.04
N LEU A 171 -2.10 8.13 12.93
CA LEU A 171 -3.13 8.66 13.82
C LEU A 171 -4.40 8.96 13.02
N SER A 172 -5.51 8.35 13.40
CA SER A 172 -6.83 8.67 12.86
C SER A 172 -7.75 9.23 13.96
N ALA A 173 -8.55 10.23 13.63
CA ALA A 173 -9.52 10.82 14.53
C ALA A 173 -10.87 10.97 13.85
N TYR A 174 -11.94 10.67 14.57
CA TYR A 174 -13.31 10.68 14.08
C TYR A 174 -14.19 11.54 14.96
N ILE A 175 -14.80 12.57 14.36
CA ILE A 175 -15.64 13.55 15.05
C ILE A 175 -17.05 13.46 14.48
N PRO A 176 -18.07 13.10 15.27
CA PRO A 176 -19.45 13.09 14.78
C PRO A 176 -19.93 14.52 14.51
N VAL A 177 -20.46 14.73 13.29
CA VAL A 177 -21.04 16.00 12.84
C VAL A 177 -22.53 15.78 12.60
N GLY A 178 -23.32 16.08 13.63
CA GLY A 178 -24.75 15.77 13.61
C GLY A 178 -25.04 14.27 13.78
N LYS A 179 -26.19 13.80 13.24
CA LYS A 179 -26.66 12.42 13.49
C LYS A 179 -26.15 11.40 12.47
N ARG A 180 -25.74 11.84 11.27
CA ARG A 180 -25.43 10.96 10.12
C ARG A 180 -24.10 11.27 9.47
N SER A 181 -23.32 12.19 10.02
CA SER A 181 -22.06 12.60 9.42
C SER A 181 -20.91 12.44 10.40
N THR A 182 -19.77 12.06 9.87
CA THR A 182 -18.51 11.92 10.60
C THR A 182 -17.44 12.71 9.86
N TRP A 183 -16.71 13.51 10.58
CA TRP A 183 -15.51 14.16 10.07
C TRP A 183 -14.29 13.34 10.50
N ALA A 184 -13.64 12.70 9.55
CA ALA A 184 -12.46 11.88 9.77
C ALA A 184 -11.19 12.65 9.40
N PHE A 185 -10.14 12.43 10.18
CA PHE A 185 -8.80 12.98 9.97
C PHE A 185 -7.79 11.85 10.05
N ASN A 186 -6.72 11.95 9.25
CA ASN A 186 -5.59 11.05 9.34
C ASN A 186 -4.28 11.83 9.25
N PHE A 187 -3.31 11.40 10.02
CA PHE A 187 -1.92 11.84 9.94
C PHE A 187 -1.02 10.62 9.92
N LEU A 188 -0.10 10.56 8.96
CA LEU A 188 0.96 9.57 8.90
C LEU A 188 2.31 10.27 8.89
N GLN A 189 3.22 9.79 9.73
CA GLN A 189 4.65 9.98 9.61
C GLN A 189 5.29 8.62 9.40
N SER A 190 6.08 8.48 8.35
CA SER A 190 6.80 7.24 8.02
C SER A 190 8.28 7.56 7.77
N ASP A 191 9.16 6.86 8.46
CA ASP A 191 10.60 7.10 8.41
C ASP A 191 11.35 5.80 8.17
N SER A 192 12.15 5.74 7.11
CA SER A 192 13.08 4.67 6.82
C SER A 192 14.45 4.96 7.46
N VAL A 193 15.04 3.93 8.05
CA VAL A 193 16.37 3.99 8.66
C VAL A 193 17.22 2.83 8.17
N VAL A 194 18.23 3.11 7.39
CA VAL A 194 19.18 2.13 6.87
C VAL A 194 20.25 1.85 7.91
N ARG A 195 20.38 0.59 8.31
CA ARG A 195 21.43 0.09 9.22
C ARG A 195 22.68 -0.33 8.47
N LYS A 196 22.49 -0.90 7.28
CA LYS A 196 23.55 -1.30 6.37
C LYS A 196 23.12 -1.02 4.94
N ILE A 197 23.92 -0.25 4.24
CA ILE A 197 23.71 0.08 2.82
C ILE A 197 23.81 -1.22 2.00
N GLY A 198 22.93 -1.38 1.02
CA GLY A 198 22.96 -2.45 0.05
C GLY A 198 24.01 -2.23 -1.03
N GLU A 199 23.91 -2.97 -2.13
CA GLU A 199 24.79 -2.80 -3.28
C GLU A 199 24.54 -1.46 -3.98
N THR A 200 25.61 -0.72 -4.26
CA THR A 200 25.54 0.59 -4.92
C THR A 200 26.42 0.68 -6.18
N ASP A 201 27.14 -0.40 -6.50
CA ASP A 201 27.87 -0.48 -7.77
C ASP A 201 26.88 -0.71 -8.92
N PRO A 202 26.74 0.24 -9.87
CA PRO A 202 25.82 0.09 -10.98
C PRO A 202 26.09 -1.14 -11.85
N VAL A 203 27.33 -1.57 -11.97
CA VAL A 203 27.72 -2.75 -12.78
C VAL A 203 27.25 -4.02 -12.10
N GLU A 204 27.44 -4.12 -10.78
CA GLU A 204 27.01 -5.29 -10.02
C GLU A 204 25.47 -5.42 -10.01
N LEU A 205 24.76 -4.30 -9.84
CA LEU A 205 23.27 -4.28 -9.92
C LEU A 205 22.76 -4.66 -11.31
N GLN A 206 23.44 -4.23 -12.38
CA GLN A 206 23.10 -4.65 -13.72
C GLN A 206 23.30 -6.17 -13.92
N ASN A 207 24.43 -6.71 -13.44
CA ASN A 207 24.74 -8.14 -13.51
C ASN A 207 23.68 -8.98 -12.79
N GLN A 208 23.25 -8.57 -11.59
CA GLN A 208 22.21 -9.25 -10.81
C GLN A 208 20.87 -9.26 -11.51
N ASN A 209 20.51 -8.15 -12.15
CA ASN A 209 19.28 -8.01 -12.91
C ASN A 209 19.39 -8.59 -14.34
N GLY A 210 20.54 -9.10 -14.73
CA GLY A 210 20.76 -9.68 -16.06
C GLY A 210 20.61 -8.67 -17.21
N ILE A 211 20.93 -7.39 -16.97
CA ILE A 211 20.80 -6.31 -17.95
C ILE A 211 22.15 -5.62 -18.19
N ASN A 212 22.29 -4.98 -19.36
CA ASN A 212 23.48 -4.19 -19.71
C ASN A 212 23.03 -2.86 -20.30
N CYS A 213 23.00 -1.79 -19.48
CA CYS A 213 22.60 -0.47 -19.92
C CYS A 213 23.58 0.19 -20.92
N ALA A 214 24.80 -0.35 -21.06
CA ALA A 214 25.79 0.10 -22.01
C ALA A 214 25.81 -0.73 -23.33
N ASP A 215 24.79 -1.55 -23.58
CA ASP A 215 24.68 -2.34 -24.80
C ASP A 215 24.68 -1.42 -26.04
N PRO A 216 25.57 -1.64 -27.02
CA PRO A 216 25.65 -0.81 -28.22
C PRO A 216 24.43 -0.88 -29.12
N SER A 217 23.55 -1.86 -28.94
CA SER A 217 22.29 -1.96 -29.67
C SER A 217 21.22 -0.98 -29.17
N LEU A 218 21.37 -0.47 -27.95
CA LEU A 218 20.47 0.51 -27.34
C LEU A 218 20.76 1.91 -27.86
N THR A 219 19.73 2.69 -28.09
CA THR A 219 19.84 4.13 -28.33
C THR A 219 20.32 4.85 -27.05
N THR A 220 20.84 6.06 -27.17
CA THR A 220 21.25 6.84 -26.00
C THR A 220 20.10 7.04 -24.99
N GLN A 221 18.88 7.23 -25.49
CA GLN A 221 17.70 7.39 -24.63
C GLN A 221 17.35 6.09 -23.89
N GLU A 222 17.42 4.93 -24.54
CA GLU A 222 17.19 3.62 -23.90
C GLU A 222 18.25 3.30 -22.86
N GLN A 223 19.51 3.69 -23.09
CA GLN A 223 20.59 3.60 -22.10
C GLN A 223 20.29 4.46 -20.86
N GLU A 224 19.83 5.70 -21.05
CA GLU A 224 19.40 6.58 -19.94
C GLU A 224 18.26 5.95 -19.16
N TYR A 225 17.24 5.43 -19.82
CA TYR A 225 16.09 4.75 -19.19
C TYR A 225 16.50 3.53 -18.36
N CYS A 226 17.42 2.71 -18.89
CA CYS A 226 17.98 1.59 -18.15
C CYS A 226 18.73 2.06 -16.89
N LEU A 227 19.57 3.10 -17.02
CA LEU A 227 20.32 3.67 -15.90
C LEU A 227 19.44 4.29 -14.82
N GLU A 228 18.28 4.87 -15.17
CA GLU A 228 17.33 5.40 -14.20
C GLU A 228 16.79 4.30 -13.27
N VAL A 229 16.49 3.12 -13.81
CA VAL A 229 16.05 1.97 -12.99
C VAL A 229 17.15 1.57 -12.01
N ILE A 230 18.41 1.51 -12.46
CA ILE A 230 19.56 1.21 -11.61
C ILE A 230 19.78 2.31 -10.55
N ASN A 231 19.63 3.57 -10.92
CA ASN A 231 19.76 4.69 -9.98
C ASN A 231 18.68 4.66 -8.90
N ASN A 232 17.44 4.27 -9.23
CA ASN A 232 16.38 4.07 -8.25
C ASN A 232 16.72 2.93 -7.27
N ALA A 233 17.31 1.83 -7.75
CA ALA A 233 17.79 0.72 -6.91
C ALA A 233 18.93 1.18 -5.98
N ILE A 234 19.91 1.93 -6.50
CA ILE A 234 21.00 2.52 -5.69
C ILE A 234 20.45 3.43 -4.59
N ALA A 235 19.49 4.29 -4.93
CA ALA A 235 18.86 5.19 -3.97
C ALA A 235 18.07 4.43 -2.90
N HIS A 236 17.32 3.39 -3.28
CA HIS A 236 16.67 2.48 -2.31
C HIS A 236 17.71 1.81 -1.39
N ASN A 237 18.79 1.29 -1.95
CA ASN A 237 19.85 0.63 -1.20
C ASN A 237 20.61 1.58 -0.24
N THR A 238 20.60 2.87 -0.55
CA THR A 238 21.27 3.91 0.25
C THR A 238 20.39 4.46 1.36
N TYR A 239 19.12 4.78 1.04
CA TYR A 239 18.22 5.52 1.93
C TYR A 239 17.06 4.65 2.48
N GLY A 240 16.84 3.46 1.93
CA GLY A 240 15.62 2.69 2.16
C GLY A 240 14.41 3.35 1.52
N THR A 241 13.22 2.85 1.84
CA THR A 241 11.96 3.42 1.34
C THR A 241 10.91 3.37 2.44
N ALA A 242 10.41 4.54 2.83
CA ALA A 242 9.28 4.71 3.73
C ALA A 242 7.95 4.39 3.01
N THR A 243 6.83 4.49 3.71
CA THR A 243 5.50 4.34 3.10
C THR A 243 5.34 5.33 1.96
N SER A 244 5.19 4.81 0.74
CA SER A 244 5.03 5.59 -0.49
C SER A 244 3.69 6.32 -0.54
N LEU A 245 3.62 7.37 -1.34
CA LEU A 245 2.40 8.12 -1.63
C LEU A 245 1.92 7.90 -3.07
N GLY A 246 0.60 7.95 -3.22
CA GLY A 246 -0.11 7.59 -4.44
C GLY A 246 -0.80 6.23 -4.31
N GLY A 247 -1.94 6.09 -4.97
CA GLY A 247 -2.75 4.89 -4.98
C GLY A 247 -4.01 5.00 -4.12
N PHE A 248 -4.57 3.86 -3.74
CA PHE A 248 -5.90 3.79 -3.14
C PHE A 248 -5.97 4.24 -1.68
N SER A 249 -4.84 4.34 -0.97
CA SER A 249 -4.84 4.66 0.45
C SER A 249 -4.54 6.13 0.75
N ARG A 250 -3.62 6.75 0.04
CA ARG A 250 -3.12 8.11 0.30
C ARG A 250 -2.73 8.80 -0.99
N LEU A 251 -3.05 10.08 -1.13
CA LEU A 251 -2.93 10.84 -2.38
C LEU A 251 -3.63 10.11 -3.54
N ARG A 252 -4.93 9.88 -3.36
CA ARG A 252 -5.78 9.03 -4.22
C ARG A 252 -5.92 9.48 -5.68
N SER A 253 -5.46 10.67 -6.06
CA SER A 253 -5.42 11.14 -7.45
C SER A 253 -4.17 10.73 -8.21
N TYR A 254 -3.24 10.04 -7.56
CA TYR A 254 -1.96 9.63 -8.15
C TYR A 254 -1.88 8.11 -8.28
N PRO A 255 -1.15 7.57 -9.26
CA PRO A 255 -0.91 6.14 -9.38
C PRO A 255 -0.28 5.52 -8.13
N GLN A 256 -0.41 4.21 -7.95
CA GLN A 256 0.18 3.49 -6.84
C GLN A 256 1.70 3.66 -6.82
N GLY A 257 2.25 4.07 -5.67
CA GLY A 257 3.69 4.26 -5.50
C GLY A 257 4.28 5.41 -6.34
N ARG A 258 3.47 6.40 -6.69
CA ARG A 258 3.88 7.55 -7.52
C ARG A 258 5.05 8.32 -6.92
N TYR A 259 5.05 8.48 -5.61
CA TYR A 259 6.12 9.18 -4.88
C TYR A 259 6.76 8.25 -3.87
N ASN A 260 8.10 8.15 -3.93
CA ASN A 260 8.92 7.32 -3.08
C ASN A 260 10.05 8.13 -2.45
N GLY A 261 10.43 7.80 -1.23
CA GLY A 261 11.50 8.44 -0.50
C GLY A 261 11.74 7.77 0.85
N ALA A 262 12.71 8.24 1.61
CA ALA A 262 13.05 7.70 2.91
C ALA A 262 12.17 8.24 4.04
N HIS A 263 11.54 9.39 3.85
CA HIS A 263 10.72 10.07 4.86
C HIS A 263 9.43 10.58 4.24
N THR A 264 8.29 10.25 4.84
CA THR A 264 6.95 10.57 4.33
C THR A 264 6.13 11.26 5.41
N GLN A 265 5.45 12.32 5.04
CA GLN A 265 4.36 12.90 5.81
C GLN A 265 3.08 12.95 4.99
N PHE A 266 1.98 12.63 5.63
CA PHE A 266 0.67 12.67 5.01
C PHE A 266 -0.37 13.22 6.00
N ILE A 267 -1.28 14.05 5.47
CA ILE A 267 -2.44 14.58 6.18
C ILE A 267 -3.66 14.38 5.30
N GLY A 268 -4.67 13.72 5.84
CA GLY A 268 -5.93 13.50 5.16
C GLY A 268 -7.12 13.97 5.99
N THR A 269 -8.15 14.47 5.33
CA THR A 269 -9.43 14.77 5.95
C THR A 269 -10.59 14.35 5.08
N GLU A 270 -11.65 13.87 5.68
CA GLU A 270 -12.79 13.31 4.97
C GLU A 270 -14.09 13.55 5.73
N LEU A 271 -15.04 14.21 5.09
CA LEU A 271 -16.41 14.36 5.60
C LEU A 271 -17.27 13.23 5.02
N ARG A 272 -17.69 12.30 5.87
CA ARG A 272 -18.51 11.14 5.57
C ARG A 272 -19.96 11.43 5.93
N TRP A 273 -20.89 11.16 5.03
CA TRP A 273 -22.32 11.31 5.26
C TRP A 273 -23.05 10.02 4.92
N ASN A 274 -23.70 9.42 5.91
CA ASN A 274 -24.53 8.22 5.74
C ASN A 274 -25.91 8.65 5.19
N VAL A 275 -26.11 8.36 3.90
CA VAL A 275 -27.38 8.62 3.19
C VAL A 275 -28.46 7.66 3.68
N THR A 276 -28.10 6.39 3.82
CA THR A 276 -28.96 5.35 4.41
C THR A 276 -28.37 4.85 5.72
N ASP A 277 -29.15 4.11 6.48
CA ASP A 277 -28.76 3.49 7.74
C ASP A 277 -28.83 1.97 7.54
N GLU A 278 -27.88 1.21 8.08
CA GLU A 278 -27.85 -0.25 8.06
C GLU A 278 -29.10 -0.92 8.66
N ASN A 279 -29.79 -0.19 9.54
CA ASN A 279 -31.06 -0.62 10.13
C ASN A 279 -32.24 -0.41 9.19
N THR A 280 -32.08 0.31 8.08
CA THR A 280 -33.13 0.58 7.11
C THR A 280 -32.89 -0.25 5.86
N PRO A 281 -33.54 -1.42 5.70
CA PRO A 281 -33.36 -2.25 4.53
C PRO A 281 -33.84 -1.52 3.27
N PHE A 282 -33.14 -1.75 2.17
CA PHE A 282 -33.53 -1.23 0.86
C PHE A 282 -33.38 -2.32 -0.22
N ASP A 283 -34.08 -2.13 -1.33
CA ASP A 283 -34.08 -3.05 -2.46
C ASP A 283 -33.30 -2.45 -3.63
N ILE A 284 -32.40 -3.23 -4.25
CA ILE A 284 -31.73 -2.88 -5.50
C ILE A 284 -31.96 -4.00 -6.52
N PHE A 285 -32.67 -3.72 -7.60
CA PHE A 285 -32.96 -4.67 -8.68
C PHE A 285 -33.52 -6.01 -8.16
N ILE A 286 -32.68 -7.07 -8.22
CA ILE A 286 -33.02 -8.42 -7.79
C ILE A 286 -32.70 -8.70 -6.32
N MET A 287 -31.90 -7.85 -5.69
CA MET A 287 -31.50 -7.98 -4.28
C MET A 287 -32.54 -7.28 -3.39
N LYS A 288 -33.10 -8.03 -2.46
CA LYS A 288 -34.13 -7.58 -1.52
C LYS A 288 -33.58 -7.55 -0.11
N ASP A 289 -34.11 -6.64 0.73
CA ASP A 289 -33.80 -6.53 2.17
C ASP A 289 -32.29 -6.36 2.44
N ILE A 290 -31.60 -5.54 1.60
CA ILE A 290 -30.18 -5.26 1.78
C ILE A 290 -29.99 -4.36 2.99
N ARG A 291 -29.28 -4.85 3.99
CA ARG A 291 -28.92 -4.10 5.21
C ARG A 291 -27.50 -3.56 5.09
N THR A 292 -27.37 -2.47 4.38
CA THR A 292 -26.10 -1.78 4.21
C THR A 292 -26.27 -0.27 4.36
N ALA A 293 -25.29 0.40 4.91
CA ALA A 293 -25.25 1.86 4.87
C ALA A 293 -24.62 2.31 3.55
N ILE A 294 -25.31 3.22 2.85
CA ILE A 294 -24.73 3.98 1.74
C ILE A 294 -24.15 5.27 2.32
N GLN A 295 -22.87 5.48 2.11
CA GLN A 295 -22.15 6.64 2.58
C GLN A 295 -21.56 7.41 1.40
N VAL A 296 -21.68 8.72 1.42
CA VAL A 296 -21.00 9.65 0.50
C VAL A 296 -19.92 10.38 1.29
N ALA A 297 -18.75 10.55 0.70
CA ALA A 297 -17.65 11.25 1.32
C ALA A 297 -17.09 12.34 0.41
N ALA A 298 -16.68 13.46 1.00
CA ALA A 298 -15.84 14.45 0.36
C ALA A 298 -14.50 14.48 1.10
N PHE A 299 -13.38 14.51 0.39
CA PHE A 299 -12.06 14.39 1.01
C PHE A 299 -11.05 15.38 0.43
N PHE A 300 -10.05 15.67 1.24
CA PHE A 300 -8.87 16.42 0.88
C PHE A 300 -7.64 15.78 1.52
N GLU A 301 -6.56 15.66 0.78
CA GLU A 301 -5.33 15.01 1.20
C GLU A 301 -4.12 15.84 0.79
N LEU A 302 -3.11 15.85 1.65
CA LEU A 302 -1.80 16.45 1.41
C LEU A 302 -0.71 15.43 1.74
N GLY A 303 0.32 15.36 0.91
CA GLY A 303 1.46 14.50 1.15
C GLY A 303 2.78 15.16 0.75
N SER A 304 3.82 14.82 1.48
CA SER A 304 5.20 15.22 1.22
C SER A 304 6.13 14.05 1.47
N ILE A 305 7.11 13.87 0.61
CA ILE A 305 8.10 12.79 0.70
C ILE A 305 9.46 13.28 0.23
N ALA A 306 10.54 12.85 0.92
CA ALA A 306 11.91 13.18 0.58
C ALA A 306 12.88 12.10 1.05
N ASP A 307 14.12 12.11 0.54
CA ASP A 307 15.18 11.23 1.03
C ASP A 307 15.91 11.78 2.27
N HIS A 308 15.78 13.07 2.52
CA HIS A 308 16.32 13.70 3.72
C HIS A 308 15.21 14.26 4.60
N HIS A 309 15.27 13.99 5.89
CA HIS A 309 14.21 14.38 6.84
C HIS A 309 13.97 15.90 6.90
N ASN A 310 14.99 16.70 6.68
CA ASN A 310 14.90 18.18 6.68
C ASN A 310 14.25 18.76 5.41
N GLU A 311 14.02 17.96 4.37
CA GLU A 311 13.39 18.34 3.10
C GLU A 311 11.88 17.96 3.08
N VAL A 312 11.46 17.14 4.04
CA VAL A 312 10.03 16.80 4.17
C VAL A 312 9.25 18.05 4.53
N GLY A 313 8.24 18.38 3.73
CA GLY A 313 7.43 19.58 3.88
C GLY A 313 7.84 20.73 2.97
N ASP A 314 8.97 20.66 2.25
CA ASP A 314 9.36 21.67 1.29
C ASP A 314 8.43 21.67 0.05
N THR A 315 8.06 20.46 -0.39
CA THR A 315 7.10 20.28 -1.49
C THR A 315 5.92 19.41 -1.04
N TRP A 316 4.70 19.91 -1.25
CA TRP A 316 3.47 19.20 -0.97
C TRP A 316 2.69 18.92 -2.25
N ARG A 317 2.07 17.75 -2.33
CA ARG A 317 1.08 17.42 -3.36
C ARG A 317 -0.28 17.26 -2.74
N GLU A 318 -1.30 17.67 -3.46
CA GLU A 318 -2.68 17.63 -2.98
C GLU A 318 -3.55 16.69 -3.80
N THR A 319 -4.56 16.17 -3.13
CA THR A 319 -5.65 15.40 -3.74
C THR A 319 -6.96 15.84 -3.11
N TYR A 320 -7.98 16.03 -3.92
CA TYR A 320 -9.34 16.23 -3.44
C TYR A 320 -10.33 15.43 -4.28
N GLY A 321 -11.46 15.12 -3.69
CA GLY A 321 -12.43 14.30 -4.40
C GLY A 321 -13.67 13.97 -3.61
N VAL A 322 -14.46 13.10 -4.23
CA VAL A 322 -15.67 12.54 -3.63
C VAL A 322 -15.67 11.03 -3.77
N GLY A 323 -16.31 10.36 -2.82
CA GLY A 323 -16.42 8.91 -2.84
C GLY A 323 -17.81 8.43 -2.45
N VAL A 324 -18.17 7.26 -2.95
CA VAL A 324 -19.37 6.53 -2.54
C VAL A 324 -18.92 5.24 -1.89
N ARG A 325 -19.56 4.88 -0.81
CA ARG A 325 -19.25 3.68 -0.03
C ARG A 325 -20.50 2.89 0.27
N MET A 326 -20.34 1.60 0.28
CA MET A 326 -21.32 0.65 0.77
C MET A 326 -20.73 -0.09 1.96
N VAL A 327 -21.23 0.21 3.16
CA VAL A 327 -20.80 -0.44 4.41
C VAL A 327 -21.81 -1.54 4.71
N THR A 328 -21.35 -2.79 4.73
CA THR A 328 -22.19 -3.95 5.02
C THR A 328 -22.38 -4.12 6.52
N ALA A 329 -23.42 -4.84 6.92
CA ALA A 329 -23.65 -5.17 8.32
C ALA A 329 -22.53 -6.02 8.95
N SER A 330 -21.71 -6.70 8.13
CA SER A 330 -20.52 -7.44 8.57
C SER A 330 -19.26 -6.58 8.66
N GLY A 331 -19.35 -5.24 8.42
CA GLY A 331 -18.22 -4.34 8.50
C GLY A 331 -17.37 -4.26 7.23
N VAL A 332 -17.72 -4.96 6.15
CA VAL A 332 -17.01 -4.83 4.86
C VAL A 332 -17.41 -3.53 4.19
N VAL A 333 -16.44 -2.76 3.76
CA VAL A 333 -16.62 -1.47 3.08
C VAL A 333 -16.20 -1.61 1.62
N PHE A 334 -17.15 -1.45 0.70
CA PHE A 334 -16.87 -1.28 -0.73
C PHE A 334 -16.83 0.21 -1.04
N ARG A 335 -15.77 0.66 -1.68
CA ARG A 335 -15.49 2.06 -1.94
C ARG A 335 -15.24 2.33 -3.41
N ALA A 336 -15.86 3.40 -3.94
CA ALA A 336 -15.53 4.00 -5.22
C ALA A 336 -15.21 5.47 -5.00
N ASP A 337 -13.97 5.87 -5.24
CA ASP A 337 -13.48 7.24 -5.09
C ASP A 337 -13.21 7.86 -6.47
N PHE A 338 -13.51 9.14 -6.60
CA PHE A 338 -13.25 9.99 -7.76
C PHE A 338 -12.37 11.14 -7.29
N ALA A 339 -11.08 11.00 -7.52
CA ALA A 339 -10.05 11.88 -7.02
C ALA A 339 -9.49 12.77 -8.14
N TYR A 340 -9.09 13.98 -7.79
CA TYR A 340 -8.44 14.94 -8.68
C TYR A 340 -7.24 15.57 -7.96
N GLY A 341 -6.15 15.79 -8.69
CA GLY A 341 -4.92 16.42 -8.24
C GLY A 341 -4.14 17.00 -9.41
N ASP A 342 -2.91 17.41 -9.20
CA ASP A 342 -2.07 18.05 -10.22
C ASP A 342 -1.87 17.18 -11.48
N GLU A 343 -1.88 15.87 -11.33
CA GLU A 343 -1.69 14.92 -12.43
C GLU A 343 -3.00 14.54 -13.14
N GLY A 344 -4.14 15.03 -12.67
CA GLY A 344 -5.44 14.84 -13.30
C GLY A 344 -6.44 14.06 -12.46
N PHE A 345 -7.39 13.41 -13.16
CA PHE A 345 -8.50 12.69 -12.57
C PHE A 345 -8.19 11.19 -12.48
N GLN A 346 -8.44 10.60 -11.31
CA GLN A 346 -8.24 9.18 -11.04
C GLN A 346 -9.48 8.56 -10.39
N PRO A 347 -10.23 7.68 -11.08
CA PRO A 347 -11.26 6.86 -10.47
C PRO A 347 -10.62 5.62 -9.84
N GLN A 348 -11.12 5.21 -8.66
CA GLN A 348 -10.62 4.04 -7.94
C GLN A 348 -11.77 3.24 -7.33
N ILE A 349 -11.66 1.92 -7.36
CA ILE A 349 -12.59 1.00 -6.67
C ILE A 349 -11.74 0.13 -5.74
N PHE A 350 -12.11 0.08 -4.47
CA PHE A 350 -11.37 -0.66 -3.46
C PHE A 350 -12.25 -1.20 -2.34
N ILE A 351 -11.72 -2.15 -1.56
CA ILE A 351 -12.35 -2.69 -0.35
C ILE A 351 -11.61 -2.13 0.86
N GLY A 352 -12.34 -1.59 1.82
CA GLY A 352 -11.81 -0.96 3.03
C GLY A 352 -11.88 0.57 3.03
N TYR A 353 -11.68 1.16 4.20
CA TYR A 353 -11.53 2.61 4.32
C TYR A 353 -10.13 3.05 3.86
N PRO A 354 -9.95 4.33 3.43
CA PRO A 354 -8.62 4.87 3.21
C PRO A 354 -7.89 5.00 4.57
N TRP A 355 -6.53 5.03 4.51
CA TRP A 355 -5.66 5.29 5.66
C TRP A 355 -5.54 4.15 6.68
N GLU A 356 -6.26 3.06 6.53
CA GLU A 356 -6.11 1.86 7.35
C GLU A 356 -4.87 1.08 6.87
N ILE A 357 -4.10 0.54 7.84
CA ILE A 357 -2.88 -0.23 7.60
C ILE A 357 -3.14 -1.69 8.00
#